data_ccbd2ce98946dee45137412964b7cda3
#
_entry.id   ccbd2ce98946dee45137412964b7cda3
#
_cell.length_a   1.000
_cell.length_b   1.000
_cell.length_c   1.000
_cell.angle_alpha   90.00
_cell.angle_beta   90.00
_cell.angle_gamma   90.00
#
_symmetry.space_group_name_H-M   'P 1'
#
loop_
_entity.id
_entity.type
_entity.pdbx_description
1 polymer ?
#
loop_
_entity_poly.entity_id
_entity_poly.type
_entity_poly.pdbx_seq_one_letter_code
_entity_poly.pdbx_strand_id
1 'polypeptide(L)'
;MPTRIVDTTNTEHYTWGTDCDGWHLVKADGLSVIEERMPPGRSEQRHAHGTSRQFFCVLEGELTLEVEHHDYVIPAGKGVEVHPGQAHTASNRSAADVRMLVISQPPSHGDRTTA
;
A
#
# COMPACT_ATOMS: atom_id res chain seq x y z
N MET A 1 24.33 9.33 7.43
CA MET A 1 23.67 8.96 6.18
C MET A 1 23.50 10.16 5.27
N PRO A 2 24.00 10.13 4.05
CA PRO A 2 23.72 11.21 3.11
C PRO A 2 22.24 11.25 2.76
N THR A 3 21.69 12.45 2.65
CA THR A 3 20.33 12.66 2.19
C THR A 3 20.31 12.56 0.65
N ARG A 4 19.29 11.92 0.10
CA ARG A 4 19.14 11.83 -1.35
C ARG A 4 17.68 11.93 -1.76
N ILE A 5 17.45 12.34 -2.99
CA ILE A 5 16.13 12.35 -3.60
C ILE A 5 15.85 10.93 -4.12
N VAL A 6 14.70 10.40 -3.77
CA VAL A 6 14.30 9.03 -4.16
C VAL A 6 12.99 9.04 -4.92
N ASP A 7 12.87 8.10 -5.86
CA ASP A 7 11.63 7.79 -6.56
C ASP A 7 11.68 6.34 -7.07
N THR A 8 10.74 5.96 -7.94
CA THR A 8 10.67 4.60 -8.46
C THR A 8 11.82 4.25 -9.42
N THR A 9 12.65 5.23 -9.83
CA THR A 9 13.77 4.97 -10.73
C THR A 9 15.06 4.60 -10.02
N ASN A 10 15.17 4.87 -8.72
CA ASN A 10 16.42 4.68 -7.98
C ASN A 10 16.24 3.97 -6.63
N THR A 11 15.15 3.27 -6.42
CA THR A 11 14.87 2.53 -5.20
C THR A 11 14.67 1.05 -5.49
N GLU A 12 14.74 0.24 -4.44
CA GLU A 12 14.55 -1.21 -4.54
C GLU A 12 13.14 -1.53 -5.03
N HIS A 13 13.04 -2.26 -6.14
CA HIS A 13 11.79 -2.67 -6.77
C HIS A 13 11.52 -4.14 -6.51
N TYR A 14 10.25 -4.48 -6.34
CA TYR A 14 9.78 -5.87 -6.30
C TYR A 14 8.43 -5.99 -7.00
N THR A 15 8.09 -7.20 -7.39
CA THR A 15 6.76 -7.50 -7.92
C THR A 15 5.98 -8.29 -6.88
N TRP A 16 4.66 -8.13 -6.89
CA TRP A 16 3.79 -8.85 -5.99
C TRP A 16 2.45 -9.12 -6.69
N GLY A 17 1.71 -10.12 -6.19
CA GLY A 17 0.45 -10.51 -6.82
C GLY A 17 0.66 -10.83 -8.30
N THR A 18 -0.32 -10.48 -9.14
CA THR A 18 -0.22 -10.60 -10.58
C THR A 18 0.03 -9.22 -11.16
N ASP A 19 1.23 -8.99 -11.71
CA ASP A 19 1.64 -7.78 -12.41
C ASP A 19 1.61 -6.50 -11.54
N CYS A 20 1.65 -6.62 -10.22
CA CYS A 20 1.74 -5.46 -9.33
C CYS A 20 3.19 -5.14 -9.00
N ASP A 21 3.49 -3.87 -8.79
CA ASP A 21 4.83 -3.39 -8.48
C ASP A 21 4.88 -2.71 -7.12
N GLY A 22 6.05 -2.79 -6.49
CA GLY A 22 6.35 -2.03 -5.29
C GLY A 22 7.77 -1.50 -5.32
N TRP A 23 7.97 -0.32 -4.75
CA TRP A 23 9.29 0.32 -4.61
C TRP A 23 9.46 0.82 -3.19
N HIS A 24 10.55 0.41 -2.56
CA HIS A 24 10.87 0.83 -1.18
C HIS A 24 11.47 2.23 -1.18
N LEU A 25 10.63 3.25 -0.99
CA LEU A 25 11.11 4.64 -0.90
C LEU A 25 11.82 4.90 0.43
N VAL A 26 11.29 4.36 1.53
CA VAL A 26 11.94 4.33 2.85
C VAL A 26 11.85 2.90 3.39
N LYS A 27 12.99 2.35 3.75
CA LYS A 27 13.06 1.00 4.33
C LYS A 27 13.92 1.06 5.58
N ALA A 28 13.29 1.39 6.69
CA ALA A 28 13.94 1.57 7.98
C ALA A 28 13.28 0.68 9.04
N ASP A 29 13.93 0.51 10.19
CA ASP A 29 13.42 -0.36 11.25
C ASP A 29 12.07 0.07 11.80
N GLY A 30 11.83 1.38 11.91
CA GLY A 30 10.59 1.91 12.47
C GLY A 30 9.59 2.42 11.46
N LEU A 31 9.94 2.45 10.18
CA LEU A 31 9.11 3.07 9.15
C LEU A 31 9.34 2.43 7.78
N SER A 32 8.25 2.12 7.11
CA SER A 32 8.27 1.69 5.70
C SER A 32 7.42 2.66 4.89
N VAL A 33 7.95 3.13 3.77
CA VAL A 33 7.19 3.89 2.77
C VAL A 33 7.41 3.21 1.43
N ILE A 34 6.33 2.66 0.88
CA ILE A 34 6.37 1.92 -0.39
C ILE A 34 5.46 2.64 -1.37
N GLU A 35 5.97 2.91 -2.57
CA GLU A 35 5.08 3.26 -3.68
C GLU A 35 4.67 1.97 -4.37
N GLU A 36 3.36 1.82 -4.64
CA GLU A 36 2.83 0.63 -5.31
C GLU A 36 2.07 1.03 -6.56
N ARG A 37 2.12 0.15 -7.56
CA ARG A 37 1.31 0.22 -8.76
C ARG A 37 0.46 -1.04 -8.85
N MET A 38 -0.83 -0.86 -9.05
CA MET A 38 -1.77 -1.97 -9.19
C MET A 38 -2.57 -1.79 -10.48
N PRO A 39 -2.41 -2.70 -11.44
CA PRO A 39 -3.18 -2.63 -12.69
C PRO A 39 -4.68 -2.85 -12.46
N PRO A 40 -5.52 -2.49 -13.45
CA PRO A 40 -6.96 -2.77 -13.37
C PRO A 40 -7.27 -4.25 -13.09
N GLY A 41 -8.26 -4.48 -12.24
CA GLY A 41 -8.74 -5.82 -11.92
C GLY A 41 -7.87 -6.59 -10.91
N ARG A 42 -6.81 -6.00 -10.40
CA ARG A 42 -5.95 -6.65 -9.42
C ARG A 42 -6.41 -6.34 -8.00
N SER A 43 -6.09 -7.26 -7.09
CA SER A 43 -6.35 -7.09 -5.67
C SER A 43 -5.32 -7.88 -4.87
N GLU A 44 -5.11 -7.47 -3.62
CA GLU A 44 -4.31 -8.24 -2.68
C GLU A 44 -5.19 -9.21 -1.92
N GLN A 45 -4.56 -10.14 -1.20
CA GLN A 45 -5.27 -11.02 -0.29
C GLN A 45 -5.70 -10.22 0.95
N ARG A 46 -6.95 -10.42 1.38
CA ARG A 46 -7.46 -9.76 2.59
C ARG A 46 -6.66 -10.20 3.80
N HIS A 47 -6.22 -9.25 4.62
CA HIS A 47 -5.33 -9.51 5.75
C HIS A 47 -5.47 -8.44 6.83
N ALA A 48 -4.81 -8.69 7.96
CA ALA A 48 -4.68 -7.74 9.05
C ALA A 48 -3.24 -7.71 9.54
N HIS A 49 -2.84 -6.60 10.16
CA HIS A 49 -1.55 -6.46 10.82
C HIS A 49 -1.79 -6.27 12.31
N GLY A 50 -1.07 -7.04 13.14
CA GLY A 50 -1.27 -7.00 14.59
C GLY A 50 -0.76 -5.72 15.24
N THR A 51 0.36 -5.19 14.73
CA THR A 51 1.06 -4.05 15.33
C THR A 51 1.15 -2.86 14.39
N SER A 52 1.32 -3.11 13.09
CA SER A 52 1.56 -2.06 12.10
C SER A 52 0.31 -1.22 11.86
N ARG A 53 0.48 0.09 11.93
CA ARG A 53 -0.49 1.07 11.44
C ARG A 53 -0.11 1.40 10.01
N GLN A 54 -1.10 1.50 9.13
CA GLN A 54 -0.85 1.83 7.73
C GLN A 54 -1.64 3.05 7.30
N PHE A 55 -1.06 3.82 6.38
CA PHE A 55 -1.75 4.90 5.69
C PHE A 55 -1.61 4.68 4.20
N PHE A 56 -2.75 4.59 3.51
CA PHE A 56 -2.81 4.46 2.06
C PHE A 56 -3.11 5.82 1.48
N CYS A 57 -2.23 6.35 0.64
CA CYS A 57 -2.38 7.65 -0.01
C CYS A 57 -2.32 7.46 -1.52
N VAL A 58 -3.40 7.79 -2.22
CA VAL A 58 -3.48 7.59 -3.67
C VAL A 58 -2.80 8.76 -4.38
N LEU A 59 -1.85 8.44 -5.24
CA LEU A 59 -1.11 9.43 -6.04
C LEU A 59 -1.75 9.62 -7.42
N GLU A 60 -2.25 8.53 -8.01
CA GLU A 60 -2.78 8.50 -9.37
C GLU A 60 -3.82 7.40 -9.48
N GLY A 61 -4.90 7.67 -10.19
CA GLY A 61 -5.97 6.68 -10.35
C GLY A 61 -6.93 6.66 -9.18
N GLU A 62 -7.55 5.51 -8.95
CA GLU A 62 -8.56 5.32 -7.92
C GLU A 62 -8.39 3.94 -7.28
N LEU A 63 -8.26 3.92 -5.96
CA LEU A 63 -8.11 2.70 -5.18
C LEU A 63 -9.42 2.39 -4.47
N THR A 64 -9.85 1.13 -4.46
CA THR A 64 -10.89 0.66 -3.54
C THR A 64 -10.22 -0.07 -2.40
N LEU A 65 -10.43 0.43 -1.18
CA LEU A 65 -9.91 -0.19 0.04
C LEU A 65 -11.09 -0.64 0.89
N GLU A 66 -11.21 -1.95 1.07
CA GLU A 66 -12.20 -2.50 2.01
C GLU A 66 -11.54 -2.61 3.37
N VAL A 67 -12.18 -2.04 4.39
CA VAL A 67 -11.74 -2.11 5.78
C VAL A 67 -12.93 -2.52 6.63
N GLU A 68 -12.80 -3.64 7.34
CA GLU A 68 -13.85 -4.16 8.24
C GLU A 68 -15.22 -4.23 7.53
N HIS A 69 -15.23 -4.74 6.30
CA HIS A 69 -16.42 -4.93 5.45
C HIS A 69 -17.07 -3.63 4.94
N HIS A 70 -16.36 -2.52 4.99
CA HIS A 70 -16.78 -1.26 4.36
C HIS A 70 -15.83 -0.92 3.21
N ASP A 71 -16.39 -0.59 2.06
CA ASP A 71 -15.61 -0.18 0.89
C ASP A 71 -15.40 1.32 0.89
N TYR A 72 -14.14 1.73 0.73
CA TYR A 72 -13.75 3.13 0.58
C TYR A 72 -13.14 3.31 -0.80
N VAL A 73 -13.75 4.16 -1.61
CA VAL A 73 -13.24 4.51 -2.94
C VAL A 73 -12.42 5.78 -2.80
N ILE A 74 -11.11 5.66 -3.03
CA ILE A 74 -10.14 6.70 -2.73
C ILE A 74 -9.59 7.25 -4.03
N PRO A 75 -9.94 8.51 -4.39
CA PRO A 75 -9.37 9.16 -5.57
C PRO A 75 -7.97 9.70 -5.29
N ALA A 76 -7.26 10.09 -6.36
CA ALA A 76 -5.94 10.70 -6.25
C ALA A 76 -5.97 11.92 -5.32
N GLY A 77 -4.94 12.05 -4.48
CA GLY A 77 -4.81 13.13 -3.52
C GLY A 77 -5.46 12.89 -2.17
N LYS A 78 -6.11 11.73 -1.99
CA LYS A 78 -6.78 11.37 -0.72
C LYS A 78 -6.20 10.08 -0.16
N GLY A 79 -6.45 9.83 1.12
CA GLY A 79 -5.93 8.65 1.80
C GLY A 79 -6.83 8.15 2.92
N VAL A 80 -6.51 6.94 3.39
CA VAL A 80 -7.22 6.25 4.46
C VAL A 80 -6.20 5.62 5.41
N GLU A 81 -6.42 5.81 6.69
CA GLU A 81 -5.63 5.14 7.73
C GLU A 81 -6.27 3.80 8.09
N VAL A 82 -5.44 2.76 8.16
CA VAL A 82 -5.84 1.44 8.65
C VAL A 82 -5.15 1.21 9.98
N HIS A 83 -5.94 1.01 11.03
CA HIS A 83 -5.42 0.78 12.37
C HIS A 83 -4.96 -0.66 12.56
N PRO A 84 -4.04 -0.92 13.51
CA PRO A 84 -3.66 -2.30 13.84
C PRO A 84 -4.89 -3.15 14.15
N GLY A 85 -4.90 -4.37 13.65
CA GLY A 85 -5.99 -5.31 13.86
C GLY A 85 -7.14 -5.22 12.88
N GLN A 86 -7.24 -4.15 12.11
CA GLN A 86 -8.32 -4.02 11.13
C GLN A 86 -8.04 -4.86 9.88
N ALA A 87 -8.94 -5.78 9.57
CA ALA A 87 -8.84 -6.57 8.36
C ALA A 87 -9.19 -5.71 7.15
N HIS A 88 -8.39 -5.80 6.10
CA HIS A 88 -8.54 -4.97 4.92
C HIS A 88 -8.02 -5.64 3.65
N THR A 89 -8.44 -5.13 2.52
CA THR A 89 -7.91 -5.52 1.21
C THR A 89 -7.98 -4.35 0.23
N ALA A 90 -6.89 -4.13 -0.48
CA ALA A 90 -6.82 -3.14 -1.55
C ALA A 90 -7.13 -3.79 -2.88
N SER A 91 -7.90 -3.11 -3.72
CA SER A 91 -8.22 -3.58 -5.07
C SER A 91 -8.34 -2.40 -6.02
N ASN A 92 -8.06 -2.67 -7.30
CA ASN A 92 -8.27 -1.70 -8.36
C ASN A 92 -9.45 -2.15 -9.21
N ARG A 93 -10.60 -1.52 -8.98
CA ARG A 93 -11.85 -1.80 -9.71
C ARG A 93 -12.06 -0.80 -10.86
N SER A 94 -11.07 0.05 -11.11
CA SER A 94 -11.14 1.06 -12.17
C SER A 94 -10.56 0.51 -13.47
N ALA A 95 -10.60 1.33 -14.53
CA ALA A 95 -10.10 0.97 -15.86
C ALA A 95 -8.65 1.41 -16.11
N ALA A 96 -7.99 2.02 -15.12
CA ALA A 96 -6.63 2.53 -15.24
C ALA A 96 -5.78 2.04 -14.07
N ASP A 97 -4.45 2.11 -14.20
CA ASP A 97 -3.54 1.82 -13.11
C ASP A 97 -3.81 2.74 -11.92
N VAL A 98 -3.65 2.21 -10.71
CA VAL A 98 -3.57 3.03 -9.50
C VAL A 98 -2.13 3.04 -9.00
N ARG A 99 -1.67 4.23 -8.62
CA ARG A 99 -0.41 4.41 -7.90
C ARG A 99 -0.69 5.00 -6.53
N MET A 100 -0.04 4.45 -5.50
CA MET A 100 -0.32 4.84 -4.12
C MET A 100 0.94 4.73 -3.29
N LEU A 101 0.96 5.46 -2.19
CA LEU A 101 1.94 5.24 -1.13
C LEU A 101 1.28 4.39 -0.05
N VAL A 102 2.01 3.38 0.42
CA VAL A 102 1.65 2.60 1.58
C VAL A 102 2.69 2.87 2.65
N ILE A 103 2.28 3.57 3.69
CA ILE A 103 3.14 3.96 4.79
C ILE A 103 2.80 3.07 5.98
N SER A 104 3.79 2.40 6.54
CA SER A 104 3.59 1.46 7.66
C SER A 104 4.52 1.83 8.82
N GLN A 105 3.98 1.88 10.03
CA GLN A 105 4.71 2.17 11.26
C GLN A 105 4.20 1.24 12.37
N PRO A 106 5.05 0.33 12.88
CA PRO A 106 6.31 -0.11 12.27
C PRO A 106 6.07 -0.84 10.94
N PRO A 107 7.12 -1.23 10.21
CA PRO A 107 6.96 -1.98 8.97
C PRO A 107 6.09 -3.22 9.16
N SER A 108 5.25 -3.50 8.16
CA SER A 108 4.29 -4.60 8.22
C SER A 108 4.88 -5.96 7.88
N HIS A 109 6.13 -6.00 7.42
CA HIS A 109 6.79 -7.25 7.04
C HIS A 109 6.84 -8.23 8.20
N GLY A 110 6.32 -9.44 8.00
CA GLY A 110 6.24 -10.46 9.05
C GLY A 110 5.10 -10.27 10.04
N ASP A 111 4.34 -9.18 9.94
CA ASP A 111 3.22 -8.83 10.81
C ASP A 111 1.92 -8.89 10.00
N ARG A 112 1.59 -10.08 9.49
CA ARG A 112 0.45 -10.23 8.59
C ARG A 112 -0.29 -11.53 8.89
N THR A 113 -1.60 -11.41 9.08
CA THR A 113 -2.50 -12.55 9.29
C THR A 113 -3.58 -12.52 8.21
N THR A 114 -3.77 -13.65 7.52
CA THR A 114 -4.84 -13.80 6.54
C THR A 114 -6.19 -13.66 7.22
N ALA A 115 -7.07 -12.94 6.60
CA ALA A 115 -8.39 -12.66 7.15
C ALA A 115 -9.51 -13.04 6.18
#